data_64a7f652e6c2525b0ed36871803c48ae
#
_entry.id   64a7f652e6c2525b0ed36871803c48ae
#
_cell.length_a   1.000
_cell.length_b   1.000
_cell.length_c   1.000
_cell.angle_alpha   90.00
_cell.angle_beta   90.00
_cell.angle_gamma   90.00
#
_symmetry.space_group_name_H-M   'P 1'
#
loop_
_entity.id
_entity.type
_entity.pdbx_description
1 polymer ?
#
loop_
_entity_poly.entity_id
_entity_poly.type
_entity_poly.pdbx_seq_one_letter_code
_entity_poly.pdbx_strand_id
1 'polypeptide(L)'
;DDERFDYLYKFVTAGKYNPDDAATNKNLLDEGTLYVARFDDDGTVAWLPLVHGENGLDESNGFSSQADVLIETRRAADLLGATPMDRPEDVEPNPVTNKVYVMLTNNSKRQSDQLDRVNSRPKNIWGQIVEVIPPEGDHGATESAWEMVVMCGDPNDQTTAANWHPATSDDGWFACPDNCAIDPEGRLWVTTDQGGGWSKASGTADGVWAMETEGELRGTGKMFFRVPVGAEMCGPKFTPDMSTLFVAVQHVATDGVKDFPGFERESTFEDPATRWPDFDENMPPRPSVVVITKEGGGKIGV
;
A
#
# COMPACT_ATOMS: atom_id res chain seq x y z
N ASP A 1 -1.03 6.57 6.78
CA ASP A 1 0.34 6.81 7.27
C ASP A 1 1.04 5.46 7.50
N ASP A 2 2.26 5.30 6.99
CA ASP A 2 3.04 4.06 7.05
C ASP A 2 3.62 3.78 8.46
N GLU A 3 2.76 3.58 9.43
CA GLU A 3 3.16 3.13 10.78
C GLU A 3 2.16 2.08 11.30
N ARG A 4 2.65 1.20 12.18
CA ARG A 4 1.82 0.19 12.85
C ARG A 4 0.77 0.84 13.71
N PHE A 5 -0.48 0.40 13.54
CA PHE A 5 -1.64 0.93 14.23
C PHE A 5 -2.00 2.37 13.84
N ASP A 6 -1.51 2.87 12.71
CA ASP A 6 -1.97 4.13 12.15
C ASP A 6 -3.27 3.94 11.33
N TYR A 7 -3.78 5.01 10.76
CA TYR A 7 -5.15 5.10 10.29
C TYR A 7 -5.22 5.42 8.80
N LEU A 8 -6.35 5.07 8.20
CA LEU A 8 -6.72 5.54 6.88
C LEU A 8 -7.49 6.85 7.01
N TYR A 9 -7.03 7.88 6.31
CA TYR A 9 -7.64 9.21 6.31
C TYR A 9 -8.21 9.57 4.95
N LYS A 10 -9.22 10.45 4.95
CA LYS A 10 -9.82 11.02 3.76
C LYS A 10 -10.07 12.52 3.95
N PHE A 11 -9.54 13.33 3.03
CA PHE A 11 -9.87 14.76 2.99
C PHE A 11 -10.91 15.02 1.90
N VAL A 12 -12.03 15.64 2.29
CA VAL A 12 -13.08 16.05 1.37
C VAL A 12 -13.05 17.55 1.25
N THR A 13 -12.74 18.06 0.06
CA THR A 13 -12.63 19.49 -0.24
C THR A 13 -14.00 20.17 -0.19
N ALA A 14 -14.08 21.42 0.31
CA ALA A 14 -15.31 22.23 0.28
C ALA A 14 -15.69 22.62 -1.16
N GLY A 15 -14.68 22.87 -2.01
CA GLY A 15 -14.87 23.16 -3.43
C GLY A 15 -14.84 21.90 -4.29
N LYS A 16 -15.16 22.06 -5.58
CA LYS A 16 -15.02 20.98 -6.57
C LYS A 16 -13.87 21.25 -7.51
N TYR A 17 -13.17 20.19 -7.89
CA TYR A 17 -12.14 20.23 -8.92
C TYR A 17 -12.74 20.68 -10.26
N ASN A 18 -12.09 21.63 -10.92
CA ASN A 18 -12.45 22.10 -12.25
C ASN A 18 -11.37 21.62 -13.26
N PRO A 19 -11.66 20.66 -14.14
CA PRO A 19 -10.69 20.15 -15.10
C PRO A 19 -10.32 21.18 -16.18
N ASP A 20 -11.17 22.18 -16.42
CA ASP A 20 -10.99 23.17 -17.49
C ASP A 20 -10.23 24.43 -17.03
N ASP A 21 -10.06 24.62 -15.71
CA ASP A 21 -9.35 25.78 -15.16
C ASP A 21 -8.45 25.40 -13.96
N ALA A 22 -7.20 25.10 -14.25
CA ALA A 22 -6.21 24.76 -13.25
C ALA A 22 -5.97 25.88 -12.21
N ALA A 23 -6.20 27.14 -12.57
CA ALA A 23 -5.98 28.28 -11.66
C ALA A 23 -7.00 28.30 -10.51
N THR A 24 -8.21 27.80 -10.72
CA THR A 24 -9.24 27.70 -9.67
C THR A 24 -8.95 26.57 -8.70
N ASN A 25 -8.14 25.58 -9.09
CA ASN A 25 -7.83 24.41 -8.28
C ASN A 25 -6.68 24.61 -7.29
N LYS A 26 -5.87 25.66 -7.44
CA LYS A 26 -4.63 25.84 -6.66
C LYS A 26 -4.85 25.91 -5.14
N ASN A 27 -6.03 26.34 -4.71
CA ASN A 27 -6.40 26.47 -3.29
C ASN A 27 -7.45 25.43 -2.87
N LEU A 28 -7.71 24.41 -3.70
CA LEU A 28 -8.78 23.45 -3.46
C LEU A 28 -8.57 22.65 -2.16
N LEU A 29 -7.32 22.44 -1.74
CA LEU A 29 -6.98 21.75 -0.50
C LEU A 29 -6.93 22.66 0.74
N ASP A 30 -7.15 23.96 0.59
CA ASP A 30 -7.13 24.91 1.73
C ASP A 30 -8.38 24.82 2.59
N GLU A 31 -9.50 24.39 2.00
CA GLU A 31 -10.80 24.28 2.68
C GLU A 31 -11.44 22.92 2.46
N GLY A 32 -11.86 22.29 3.55
CA GLY A 32 -12.48 20.96 3.53
C GLY A 32 -12.55 20.33 4.90
N THR A 33 -12.92 19.07 4.95
CA THR A 33 -12.99 18.28 6.18
C THR A 33 -12.13 17.04 6.05
N LEU A 34 -11.25 16.81 7.03
CA LEU A 34 -10.51 15.59 7.19
C LEU A 34 -11.34 14.56 7.95
N TYR A 35 -11.38 13.35 7.47
CA TYR A 35 -12.04 12.21 8.10
C TYR A 35 -11.04 11.10 8.38
N VAL A 36 -11.34 10.27 9.35
CA VAL A 36 -10.62 9.01 9.63
C VAL A 36 -11.58 7.83 9.50
N ALA A 37 -11.08 6.71 9.00
CA ALA A 37 -11.87 5.51 8.77
C ALA A 37 -12.06 4.68 10.04
N ARG A 38 -13.30 4.23 10.28
CA ARG A 38 -13.59 3.10 11.16
C ARG A 38 -14.17 1.98 10.31
N PHE A 39 -13.48 0.85 10.28
CA PHE A 39 -13.92 -0.36 9.60
C PHE A 39 -14.76 -1.21 10.57
N ASP A 40 -16.03 -1.37 10.26
CA ASP A 40 -16.95 -2.15 11.09
C ASP A 40 -17.04 -3.60 10.57
N ASP A 41 -17.31 -4.55 11.48
CA ASP A 41 -17.35 -5.99 11.19
C ASP A 41 -18.50 -6.41 10.26
N ASP A 42 -19.49 -5.55 10.07
CA ASP A 42 -20.59 -5.78 9.12
C ASP A 42 -20.22 -5.50 7.65
N GLY A 43 -19.02 -4.98 7.39
CA GLY A 43 -18.53 -4.65 6.06
C GLY A 43 -18.73 -3.17 5.69
N THR A 44 -19.04 -2.31 6.66
CA THR A 44 -19.10 -0.86 6.44
C THR A 44 -17.82 -0.15 6.85
N VAL A 45 -17.56 1.01 6.25
CA VAL A 45 -16.55 1.99 6.68
C VAL A 45 -17.29 3.26 7.03
N ALA A 46 -17.24 3.65 8.31
CA ALA A 46 -17.71 4.96 8.74
C ALA A 46 -16.55 5.97 8.66
N TRP A 47 -16.77 7.09 7.98
CA TRP A 47 -15.82 8.19 7.88
C TRP A 47 -16.12 9.21 8.99
N LEU A 48 -15.31 9.20 10.05
CA LEU A 48 -15.47 10.01 11.25
C LEU A 48 -14.83 11.38 11.04
N PRO A 49 -15.56 12.51 11.17
CA PRO A 49 -14.99 13.83 10.91
C PRO A 49 -14.03 14.26 12.03
N LEU A 50 -12.88 14.77 11.65
CA LEU A 50 -11.86 15.33 12.54
C LEU A 50 -12.07 16.85 12.67
N VAL A 51 -13.13 17.24 13.39
CA VAL A 51 -13.58 18.62 13.53
C VAL A 51 -13.54 19.05 15.00
N HIS A 52 -12.83 20.17 15.27
CA HIS A 52 -12.77 20.74 16.60
C HIS A 52 -14.17 21.13 17.13
N GLY A 53 -14.44 20.78 18.38
CA GLY A 53 -15.74 20.99 19.02
C GLY A 53 -16.73 19.86 18.82
N GLU A 54 -16.41 18.85 18.01
CA GLU A 54 -17.26 17.69 17.76
C GLU A 54 -16.68 16.41 18.39
N ASN A 55 -17.56 15.49 18.81
CA ASN A 55 -17.22 14.15 19.26
C ASN A 55 -16.08 14.09 20.32
N GLY A 56 -15.92 15.12 21.15
CA GLY A 56 -14.89 15.21 22.17
C GLY A 56 -13.54 15.73 21.66
N LEU A 57 -13.44 16.18 20.42
CA LEU A 57 -12.25 16.87 19.90
C LEU A 57 -12.23 18.34 20.34
N ASP A 58 -12.15 18.58 21.66
CA ASP A 58 -12.28 19.87 22.30
C ASP A 58 -11.24 20.07 23.45
N GLU A 59 -11.32 21.21 24.14
CA GLU A 59 -10.43 21.56 25.23
C GLU A 59 -10.40 20.52 26.37
N SER A 60 -11.51 19.80 26.63
CA SER A 60 -11.56 18.78 27.68
C SER A 60 -10.65 17.60 27.41
N ASN A 61 -10.35 17.34 26.15
CA ASN A 61 -9.40 16.33 25.68
C ASN A 61 -8.10 16.94 25.10
N GLY A 62 -7.86 18.23 25.38
CA GLY A 62 -6.60 18.92 25.05
C GLY A 62 -6.49 19.38 23.58
N PHE A 63 -7.63 19.54 22.89
CA PHE A 63 -7.68 20.18 21.58
C PHE A 63 -8.27 21.58 21.73
N SER A 64 -7.47 22.63 21.54
CA SER A 64 -7.88 24.03 21.72
C SER A 64 -8.35 24.68 20.41
N SER A 65 -8.06 24.02 19.28
CA SER A 65 -8.36 24.54 17.95
C SER A 65 -8.45 23.43 16.90
N GLN A 66 -8.95 23.75 15.70
CA GLN A 66 -8.89 22.85 14.54
C GLN A 66 -7.44 22.52 14.17
N ALA A 67 -6.52 23.47 14.36
CA ALA A 67 -5.11 23.21 14.08
C ALA A 67 -4.54 22.11 14.99
N ASP A 68 -4.91 22.09 16.28
CA ASP A 68 -4.47 21.02 17.19
C ASP A 68 -5.00 19.65 16.76
N VAL A 69 -6.28 19.58 16.31
CA VAL A 69 -6.88 18.35 15.78
C VAL A 69 -6.10 17.84 14.57
N LEU A 70 -5.70 18.73 13.65
CA LEU A 70 -4.99 18.36 12.42
C LEU A 70 -3.50 18.04 12.68
N ILE A 71 -2.85 18.71 13.63
CA ILE A 71 -1.44 18.44 13.98
C ILE A 71 -1.33 17.13 14.76
N GLU A 72 -2.26 16.88 15.67
CA GLU A 72 -2.31 15.66 16.48
C GLU A 72 -3.35 14.67 15.94
N THR A 73 -3.41 14.54 14.61
CA THR A 73 -4.42 13.77 13.88
C THR A 73 -4.58 12.34 14.39
N ARG A 74 -3.44 11.67 14.69
CA ARG A 74 -3.41 10.32 15.21
C ARG A 74 -4.10 10.20 16.57
N ARG A 75 -3.80 11.13 17.50
CA ARG A 75 -4.45 11.20 18.81
C ARG A 75 -5.95 11.51 18.70
N ALA A 76 -6.32 12.34 17.73
CA ALA A 76 -7.73 12.63 17.44
C ALA A 76 -8.45 11.38 16.90
N ALA A 77 -7.80 10.62 16.02
CA ALA A 77 -8.31 9.35 15.51
C ALA A 77 -8.49 8.29 16.62
N ASP A 78 -7.51 8.17 17.54
CA ASP A 78 -7.61 7.32 18.74
C ASP A 78 -8.85 7.66 19.55
N LEU A 79 -9.09 8.94 19.82
CA LEU A 79 -10.22 9.41 20.60
C LEU A 79 -11.57 9.07 19.96
N LEU A 80 -11.65 9.15 18.63
CA LEU A 80 -12.87 8.82 17.89
C LEU A 80 -13.12 7.31 17.76
N GLY A 81 -12.16 6.48 18.14
CA GLY A 81 -12.27 5.02 17.99
C GLY A 81 -12.18 4.58 16.55
N ALA A 82 -11.34 5.24 15.75
CA ALA A 82 -10.99 4.81 14.39
C ALA A 82 -10.30 3.44 14.42
N THR A 83 -10.26 2.71 13.29
CA THR A 83 -9.65 1.39 13.22
C THR A 83 -8.15 1.48 13.03
N PRO A 84 -7.32 1.06 14.02
CA PRO A 84 -5.87 1.02 13.89
C PRO A 84 -5.45 -0.09 12.92
N MET A 85 -4.70 0.24 11.87
CA MET A 85 -4.42 -0.66 10.75
C MET A 85 -2.98 -1.22 10.77
N ASP A 86 -2.72 -2.18 9.87
CA ASP A 86 -1.43 -2.86 9.71
C ASP A 86 -0.53 -2.12 8.71
N ARG A 87 -0.02 -0.94 9.06
CA ARG A 87 0.78 -0.05 8.19
C ARG A 87 0.02 0.26 6.89
N PRO A 88 -0.97 1.18 6.91
CA PRO A 88 -1.64 1.65 5.69
C PRO A 88 -0.67 2.52 4.88
N GLU A 89 -0.12 1.97 3.81
CA GLU A 89 0.96 2.57 3.03
C GLU A 89 0.41 3.36 1.83
N ASP A 90 -0.11 2.70 0.84
CA ASP A 90 -0.59 3.37 -0.37
C ASP A 90 -2.08 3.16 -0.60
N VAL A 91 -2.68 4.14 -1.28
CA VAL A 91 -4.12 4.19 -1.57
C VAL A 91 -4.34 4.69 -3.00
N GLU A 92 -4.90 3.83 -3.87
CA GLU A 92 -5.19 4.22 -5.26
C GLU A 92 -6.66 3.99 -5.63
N PRO A 93 -7.33 5.01 -6.22
CA PRO A 93 -8.67 4.84 -6.77
C PRO A 93 -8.61 4.16 -8.14
N ASN A 94 -9.50 3.19 -8.36
CA ASN A 94 -9.64 2.51 -9.63
C ASN A 94 -10.51 3.34 -10.58
N PRO A 95 -9.98 3.83 -11.70
CA PRO A 95 -10.72 4.69 -12.63
C PRO A 95 -11.84 3.96 -13.39
N VAL A 96 -11.85 2.61 -13.37
CA VAL A 96 -12.87 1.80 -14.05
C VAL A 96 -14.05 1.50 -13.14
N THR A 97 -13.78 1.19 -11.86
CA THR A 97 -14.81 0.73 -10.90
C THR A 97 -15.17 1.77 -9.86
N ASN A 98 -14.42 2.85 -9.73
CA ASN A 98 -14.48 3.84 -8.64
C ASN A 98 -14.24 3.28 -7.23
N LYS A 99 -13.79 2.03 -7.11
CA LYS A 99 -13.34 1.47 -5.82
C LYS A 99 -11.95 2.01 -5.46
N VAL A 100 -11.61 1.96 -4.19
CA VAL A 100 -10.32 2.43 -3.67
C VAL A 100 -9.59 1.25 -3.05
N TYR A 101 -8.36 1.00 -3.46
CA TYR A 101 -7.51 -0.06 -2.90
C TYR A 101 -6.55 0.51 -1.88
N VAL A 102 -6.41 -0.18 -0.75
CA VAL A 102 -5.55 0.22 0.36
C VAL A 102 -4.55 -0.91 0.62
N MET A 103 -3.28 -0.58 0.54
CA MET A 103 -2.17 -1.48 0.86
C MET A 103 -1.93 -1.47 2.36
N LEU A 104 -2.00 -2.64 3.00
CA LEU A 104 -1.66 -2.83 4.40
C LEU A 104 -0.43 -3.72 4.47
N THR A 105 0.74 -3.12 4.69
CA THR A 105 2.03 -3.76 4.45
C THR A 105 2.31 -4.90 5.43
N ASN A 106 2.25 -4.65 6.73
CA ASN A 106 2.40 -5.67 7.77
C ASN A 106 2.21 -5.08 9.18
N ASN A 107 2.01 -5.93 10.19
CA ASN A 107 2.09 -5.52 11.60
C ASN A 107 2.52 -6.66 12.51
N SER A 108 3.82 -6.89 12.62
CA SER A 108 4.39 -7.91 13.51
C SER A 108 4.15 -7.67 15.02
N LYS A 109 3.56 -6.52 15.39
CA LYS A 109 3.26 -6.16 16.79
C LYS A 109 1.83 -6.44 17.21
N ARG A 110 0.89 -6.62 16.25
CA ARG A 110 -0.52 -6.89 16.55
C ARG A 110 -0.68 -8.17 17.37
N GLN A 111 -1.37 -8.08 18.48
CA GLN A 111 -1.63 -9.22 19.36
C GLN A 111 -3.02 -9.82 19.09
N SER A 112 -3.28 -11.01 19.64
CA SER A 112 -4.55 -11.72 19.41
C SER A 112 -5.79 -11.03 20.00
N ASP A 113 -5.62 -10.15 20.98
CA ASP A 113 -6.69 -9.34 21.57
C ASP A 113 -6.93 -8.00 20.85
N GLN A 114 -6.16 -7.74 19.78
CA GLN A 114 -6.26 -6.53 18.95
C GLN A 114 -6.79 -6.85 17.54
N LEU A 115 -7.36 -8.02 17.34
CA LEU A 115 -7.88 -8.44 16.05
C LEU A 115 -9.27 -7.86 15.80
N ASP A 116 -9.52 -7.55 14.57
CA ASP A 116 -10.82 -7.21 14.00
C ASP A 116 -10.94 -7.87 12.62
N ARG A 117 -12.05 -7.65 11.91
CA ARG A 117 -12.28 -8.30 10.62
C ARG A 117 -11.31 -7.82 9.56
N VAL A 118 -10.90 -6.55 9.56
CA VAL A 118 -9.96 -5.99 8.57
C VAL A 118 -8.51 -6.32 8.90
N ASN A 119 -8.18 -6.52 10.18
CA ASN A 119 -6.87 -6.91 10.69
C ASN A 119 -6.96 -8.25 11.42
N SER A 120 -7.21 -9.32 10.68
CA SER A 120 -7.63 -10.62 11.25
C SER A 120 -6.48 -11.53 11.67
N ARG A 121 -5.21 -11.13 11.44
CA ARG A 121 -4.02 -11.95 11.73
C ARG A 121 -3.16 -11.35 12.83
N PRO A 122 -2.86 -12.10 13.91
CA PRO A 122 -1.88 -11.65 14.91
C PRO A 122 -0.47 -11.72 14.32
N LYS A 123 0.39 -10.79 14.71
CA LYS A 123 1.78 -10.71 14.23
C LYS A 123 1.88 -10.82 12.70
N ASN A 124 0.99 -10.15 12.02
CA ASN A 124 0.88 -10.19 10.56
C ASN A 124 2.15 -9.68 9.89
N ILE A 125 2.99 -10.57 9.37
CA ILE A 125 4.23 -10.23 8.65
C ILE A 125 4.05 -10.25 7.13
N TRP A 126 2.85 -10.54 6.63
CA TRP A 126 2.57 -10.74 5.20
C TRP A 126 1.75 -9.63 4.57
N GLY A 127 0.94 -8.91 5.36
CA GLY A 127 0.08 -7.87 4.86
C GLY A 127 -1.18 -8.34 4.14
N GLN A 128 -2.01 -7.40 3.74
CA GLN A 128 -3.26 -7.61 3.00
C GLN A 128 -3.62 -6.39 2.17
N ILE A 129 -4.54 -6.59 1.23
CA ILE A 129 -5.13 -5.52 0.42
C ILE A 129 -6.63 -5.52 0.65
N VAL A 130 -7.17 -4.34 0.98
CA VAL A 130 -8.60 -4.12 1.11
C VAL A 130 -9.10 -3.18 0.03
N GLU A 131 -10.36 -3.34 -0.38
CA GLU A 131 -11.04 -2.36 -1.21
C GLU A 131 -12.11 -1.64 -0.39
N VAL A 132 -12.17 -0.32 -0.56
CA VAL A 132 -13.25 0.53 -0.08
C VAL A 132 -14.17 0.85 -1.26
N ILE A 133 -15.46 0.66 -1.07
CA ILE A 133 -16.48 0.75 -2.11
C ILE A 133 -17.40 1.93 -1.78
N PRO A 134 -17.14 3.13 -2.36
CA PRO A 134 -18.01 4.28 -2.14
C PRO A 134 -19.39 4.04 -2.76
N PRO A 135 -20.48 4.48 -2.12
CA PRO A 135 -21.83 4.30 -2.65
C PRO A 135 -21.97 5.08 -3.97
N GLU A 136 -22.40 4.40 -5.02
CA GLU A 136 -22.58 5.00 -6.36
C GLU A 136 -21.32 5.73 -6.91
N GLY A 137 -20.13 5.38 -6.39
CA GLY A 137 -18.88 6.06 -6.74
C GLY A 137 -18.68 7.42 -6.08
N ASP A 138 -19.48 7.79 -5.10
CA ASP A 138 -19.31 9.04 -4.35
C ASP A 138 -18.23 8.93 -3.27
N HIS A 139 -17.02 9.35 -3.61
CA HIS A 139 -15.89 9.41 -2.67
C HIS A 139 -16.08 10.43 -1.54
N GLY A 140 -17.04 11.37 -1.65
CA GLY A 140 -17.38 12.32 -0.61
C GLY A 140 -18.32 11.77 0.47
N ALA A 141 -18.94 10.60 0.25
CA ALA A 141 -19.86 9.98 1.18
C ALA A 141 -19.20 9.71 2.56
N THR A 142 -19.99 9.85 3.63
CA THR A 142 -19.53 9.60 5.01
C THR A 142 -19.60 8.12 5.43
N GLU A 143 -20.09 7.27 4.55
CA GLU A 143 -20.14 5.82 4.71
C GLU A 143 -19.77 5.14 3.39
N SER A 144 -19.08 4.02 3.46
CA SER A 144 -18.72 3.18 2.32
C SER A 144 -18.85 1.71 2.72
N ALA A 145 -18.89 0.79 1.76
CA ALA A 145 -18.65 -0.61 2.04
C ALA A 145 -17.15 -0.92 1.93
N TRP A 146 -16.72 -2.08 2.45
CA TRP A 146 -15.38 -2.60 2.27
C TRP A 146 -15.36 -4.12 2.13
N GLU A 147 -14.37 -4.62 1.40
CA GLU A 147 -14.09 -6.05 1.27
C GLU A 147 -12.59 -6.33 1.31
N MET A 148 -12.24 -7.53 1.79
CA MET A 148 -10.89 -8.06 1.65
C MET A 148 -10.66 -8.51 0.21
N VAL A 149 -9.64 -7.97 -0.45
CA VAL A 149 -9.24 -8.42 -1.79
C VAL A 149 -8.37 -9.65 -1.66
N VAL A 150 -7.29 -9.54 -0.89
CA VAL A 150 -6.36 -10.63 -0.64
C VAL A 150 -5.69 -10.48 0.73
N MET A 151 -5.54 -11.58 1.42
CA MET A 151 -4.58 -11.74 2.52
C MET A 151 -3.29 -12.31 1.92
N CYS A 152 -2.20 -11.54 1.97
CA CYS A 152 -0.93 -11.89 1.35
C CYS A 152 -0.20 -13.00 2.13
N GLY A 153 0.80 -13.60 1.51
CA GLY A 153 1.59 -14.73 2.04
C GLY A 153 1.47 -15.98 1.17
N ASP A 154 2.23 -17.02 1.51
CA ASP A 154 2.26 -18.27 0.74
C ASP A 154 0.92 -19.02 0.83
N PRO A 155 0.18 -19.22 -0.26
CA PRO A 155 -1.07 -19.98 -0.26
C PRO A 155 -0.90 -21.46 0.10
N ASN A 156 0.30 -22.00 0.00
CA ASN A 156 0.60 -23.40 0.34
C ASN A 156 0.96 -23.58 1.83
N ASP A 157 1.25 -22.50 2.55
CA ASP A 157 1.48 -22.52 4.00
C ASP A 157 0.21 -22.08 4.74
N GLN A 158 -0.49 -23.02 5.37
CA GLN A 158 -1.71 -22.74 6.11
C GLN A 158 -1.52 -21.76 7.29
N THR A 159 -0.29 -21.58 7.76
CA THR A 159 -0.01 -20.65 8.87
C THR A 159 -0.09 -19.19 8.43
N THR A 160 0.02 -18.90 7.16
CA THR A 160 -0.13 -17.55 6.60
C THR A 160 -1.59 -17.09 6.55
N ALA A 161 -2.54 -18.04 6.50
CA ALA A 161 -3.95 -17.78 6.22
C ALA A 161 -4.18 -16.96 4.94
N ALA A 162 -3.29 -17.08 3.96
CA ALA A 162 -3.41 -16.40 2.66
C ALA A 162 -4.65 -16.88 1.90
N ASN A 163 -5.27 -15.97 1.12
CA ASN A 163 -6.52 -16.27 0.40
C ASN A 163 -6.48 -15.87 -1.08
N TRP A 164 -5.42 -16.21 -1.77
CA TRP A 164 -5.29 -15.97 -3.19
C TRP A 164 -6.32 -16.73 -4.03
N HIS A 165 -6.67 -16.15 -5.17
CA HIS A 165 -7.48 -16.87 -6.16
C HIS A 165 -6.72 -18.15 -6.62
N PRO A 166 -7.41 -19.31 -6.81
CA PRO A 166 -6.77 -20.58 -7.17
C PRO A 166 -5.99 -20.58 -8.49
N ALA A 167 -6.24 -19.60 -9.37
CA ALA A 167 -5.49 -19.43 -10.62
C ALA A 167 -4.15 -18.66 -10.44
N THR A 168 -3.82 -18.22 -9.23
CA THR A 168 -2.53 -17.60 -8.93
C THR A 168 -1.42 -18.64 -9.06
N SER A 169 -0.39 -18.33 -9.86
CA SER A 169 0.78 -19.21 -10.04
C SER A 169 1.68 -19.21 -8.82
N ASP A 170 2.61 -20.17 -8.76
CA ASP A 170 3.57 -20.31 -7.64
C ASP A 170 4.42 -19.04 -7.41
N ASP A 171 4.63 -18.22 -8.43
CA ASP A 171 5.33 -16.94 -8.36
C ASP A 171 4.38 -15.72 -8.39
N GLY A 172 3.09 -15.96 -8.49
CA GLY A 172 2.05 -14.93 -8.60
C GLY A 172 1.62 -14.31 -7.27
N TRP A 173 1.95 -14.93 -6.14
CA TRP A 173 1.66 -14.41 -4.81
C TRP A 173 2.82 -13.58 -4.25
N PHE A 174 2.56 -12.72 -3.27
CA PHE A 174 3.54 -11.84 -2.63
C PHE A 174 3.21 -11.62 -1.15
N ALA A 175 4.11 -10.93 -0.46
CA ALA A 175 3.92 -10.44 0.90
C ALA A 175 4.30 -8.96 0.99
N CYS A 176 3.78 -8.27 2.00
CA CYS A 176 4.08 -6.87 2.30
C CYS A 176 3.76 -5.93 1.13
N PRO A 177 2.49 -5.86 0.68
CA PRO A 177 2.07 -4.88 -0.33
C PRO A 177 2.36 -3.47 0.19
N ASP A 178 2.96 -2.65 -0.66
CA ASP A 178 3.47 -1.34 -0.30
C ASP A 178 2.88 -0.26 -1.20
N ASN A 179 3.55 0.12 -2.28
CA ASN A 179 2.98 1.06 -3.22
C ASN A 179 2.18 0.38 -4.33
N CYS A 180 1.32 1.13 -4.99
CA CYS A 180 0.52 0.59 -6.07
C CYS A 180 0.21 1.59 -7.18
N ALA A 181 -0.26 1.08 -8.31
CA ALA A 181 -0.84 1.83 -9.41
C ALA A 181 -1.98 1.04 -10.04
N ILE A 182 -2.93 1.75 -10.63
CA ILE A 182 -4.03 1.11 -11.38
C ILE A 182 -3.84 1.39 -12.87
N ASP A 183 -3.92 0.37 -13.70
CA ASP A 183 -3.90 0.55 -15.14
C ASP A 183 -5.30 0.88 -15.72
N PRO A 184 -5.40 1.33 -16.99
CA PRO A 184 -6.67 1.67 -17.60
C PRO A 184 -7.66 0.51 -17.76
N GLU A 185 -7.20 -0.73 -17.66
CA GLU A 185 -8.04 -1.94 -17.64
C GLU A 185 -8.57 -2.24 -16.23
N GLY A 186 -8.13 -1.48 -15.21
CA GLY A 186 -8.55 -1.62 -13.83
C GLY A 186 -7.75 -2.61 -13.01
N ARG A 187 -6.62 -3.14 -13.52
CA ARG A 187 -5.74 -4.05 -12.78
C ARG A 187 -4.88 -3.27 -11.80
N LEU A 188 -4.68 -3.86 -10.63
CA LEU A 188 -3.83 -3.32 -9.58
C LEU A 188 -2.40 -3.82 -9.76
N TRP A 189 -1.45 -2.90 -9.86
CA TRP A 189 -0.01 -3.16 -9.89
C TRP A 189 0.56 -2.83 -8.52
N VAL A 190 1.12 -3.83 -7.85
CA VAL A 190 1.56 -3.74 -6.44
C VAL A 190 3.05 -3.94 -6.37
N THR A 191 3.73 -3.07 -5.65
CA THR A 191 5.12 -3.24 -5.21
C THR A 191 5.16 -3.71 -3.77
N THR A 192 6.30 -4.23 -3.33
CA THR A 192 6.42 -4.82 -1.99
C THR A 192 7.61 -4.26 -1.23
N ASP A 193 7.44 -4.07 0.10
CA ASP A 193 8.48 -3.79 1.10
C ASP A 193 8.48 -4.87 2.19
N GLN A 194 9.30 -5.88 2.02
CA GLN A 194 9.47 -6.92 3.03
C GLN A 194 10.57 -6.57 4.03
N GLY A 195 11.41 -5.59 3.68
CA GLY A 195 12.55 -5.18 4.47
C GLY A 195 13.47 -6.35 4.82
N GLY A 196 14.13 -6.25 5.96
CA GLY A 196 14.98 -7.34 6.48
C GLY A 196 14.25 -8.63 6.86
N GLY A 197 12.92 -8.66 6.73
CA GLY A 197 12.06 -9.81 7.04
C GLY A 197 11.71 -10.71 5.86
N TRP A 198 12.20 -10.42 4.66
CA TRP A 198 11.83 -11.10 3.42
C TRP A 198 11.95 -12.64 3.47
N SER A 199 12.98 -13.16 4.13
CA SER A 199 13.22 -14.60 4.25
C SER A 199 12.10 -15.34 5.01
N LYS A 200 11.33 -14.64 5.86
CA LYS A 200 10.19 -15.16 6.63
C LYS A 200 8.85 -14.78 6.03
N ALA A 201 8.80 -13.69 5.27
CA ALA A 201 7.57 -13.20 4.65
C ALA A 201 7.25 -13.96 3.36
N SER A 202 8.09 -13.90 2.34
CA SER A 202 7.88 -14.62 1.08
C SER A 202 9.00 -15.58 0.72
N GLY A 203 10.20 -15.45 1.33
CA GLY A 203 11.40 -16.19 0.95
C GLY A 203 12.01 -15.74 -0.38
N THR A 204 11.52 -14.63 -0.97
CA THR A 204 11.99 -14.09 -2.24
C THR A 204 12.24 -12.59 -2.15
N ALA A 205 12.94 -12.02 -3.16
CA ALA A 205 13.14 -10.59 -3.27
C ALA A 205 11.81 -9.84 -3.52
N ASP A 206 11.80 -8.57 -3.16
CA ASP A 206 10.73 -7.64 -3.50
C ASP A 206 10.56 -7.45 -5.01
N GLY A 207 9.44 -6.93 -5.44
CA GLY A 207 9.15 -6.81 -6.86
C GLY A 207 7.85 -6.08 -7.18
N VAL A 208 7.40 -6.25 -8.41
CA VAL A 208 6.11 -5.76 -8.93
C VAL A 208 5.26 -6.94 -9.37
N TRP A 209 4.01 -6.96 -8.93
CA TRP A 209 2.98 -7.90 -9.37
C TRP A 209 1.79 -7.16 -9.95
N ALA A 210 1.15 -7.75 -10.95
CA ALA A 210 -0.14 -7.30 -11.45
C ALA A 210 -1.25 -8.24 -10.92
N MET A 211 -2.37 -7.66 -10.49
CA MET A 211 -3.49 -8.41 -9.92
C MET A 211 -4.81 -7.99 -10.57
N GLU A 212 -5.64 -8.99 -10.89
CA GLU A 212 -7.01 -8.76 -11.36
C GLU A 212 -7.90 -8.31 -10.19
N THR A 213 -8.64 -7.22 -10.39
CA THR A 213 -9.48 -6.61 -9.36
C THR A 213 -10.95 -6.98 -9.46
N GLU A 214 -11.38 -7.48 -10.61
CA GLU A 214 -12.79 -7.79 -10.90
C GLU A 214 -12.96 -9.12 -11.64
N GLY A 215 -14.20 -9.57 -11.73
CA GLY A 215 -14.60 -10.76 -12.52
C GLY A 215 -14.17 -12.07 -11.88
N GLU A 216 -14.15 -13.12 -12.71
CA GLU A 216 -13.86 -14.50 -12.28
C GLU A 216 -12.42 -14.69 -11.78
N LEU A 217 -11.51 -13.79 -12.15
CA LEU A 217 -10.09 -13.87 -11.79
C LEU A 217 -9.70 -12.85 -10.70
N ARG A 218 -10.67 -12.19 -10.05
CA ARG A 218 -10.40 -11.24 -8.95
C ARG A 218 -9.50 -11.88 -7.88
N GLY A 219 -8.42 -11.21 -7.55
CA GLY A 219 -7.43 -11.69 -6.58
C GLY A 219 -6.39 -12.66 -7.18
N THR A 220 -6.33 -12.79 -8.51
CA THR A 220 -5.24 -13.53 -9.18
C THR A 220 -4.05 -12.62 -9.36
N GLY A 221 -2.91 -12.99 -8.78
CA GLY A 221 -1.65 -12.28 -8.95
C GLY A 221 -0.76 -12.89 -10.03
N LYS A 222 0.09 -12.04 -10.65
CA LYS A 222 1.14 -12.43 -11.60
C LYS A 222 2.39 -11.60 -11.35
N MET A 223 3.51 -12.24 -11.16
CA MET A 223 4.80 -11.56 -11.00
C MET A 223 5.23 -10.92 -12.33
N PHE A 224 5.68 -9.69 -12.26
CA PHE A 224 6.14 -8.94 -13.42
C PHE A 224 7.64 -8.62 -13.39
N PHE A 225 8.16 -8.17 -12.26
CA PHE A 225 9.56 -7.77 -12.13
C PHE A 225 10.04 -7.97 -10.70
N ARG A 226 11.30 -8.38 -10.51
CA ARG A 226 11.96 -8.51 -9.19
C ARG A 226 13.22 -7.70 -9.11
N VAL A 227 13.49 -7.16 -7.92
CA VAL A 227 14.74 -6.45 -7.59
C VAL A 227 15.80 -7.40 -7.08
N PRO A 228 17.06 -6.96 -6.97
CA PRO A 228 18.09 -7.71 -6.24
C PRO A 228 17.70 -7.90 -4.78
N VAL A 229 18.08 -9.03 -4.19
CA VAL A 229 17.86 -9.29 -2.76
C VAL A 229 18.45 -8.16 -1.91
N GLY A 230 17.71 -7.72 -0.91
CA GLY A 230 18.09 -6.63 -0.04
C GLY A 230 17.83 -5.24 -0.61
N ALA A 231 17.02 -5.16 -1.66
CA ALA A 231 16.44 -3.93 -2.17
C ALA A 231 14.92 -3.96 -1.96
N GLU A 232 14.31 -2.79 -1.86
CA GLU A 232 12.87 -2.59 -1.85
C GLU A 232 12.39 -2.10 -3.21
N MET A 233 11.15 -2.42 -3.58
CA MET A 233 10.50 -1.96 -4.80
C MET A 233 9.40 -0.95 -4.51
N CYS A 234 9.51 0.25 -5.10
CA CYS A 234 8.61 1.36 -4.83
C CYS A 234 8.05 2.02 -6.07
N GLY A 235 6.96 2.79 -5.87
CA GLY A 235 6.44 3.84 -6.73
C GLY A 235 6.19 3.46 -8.19
N PRO A 236 5.38 2.43 -8.51
CA PRO A 236 5.07 2.07 -9.88
C PRO A 236 4.27 3.20 -10.54
N LYS A 237 4.73 3.66 -11.72
CA LYS A 237 4.03 4.71 -12.47
C LYS A 237 4.12 4.48 -13.96
N PHE A 238 2.97 4.43 -14.60
CA PHE A 238 2.87 4.30 -16.05
C PHE A 238 2.86 5.66 -16.75
N THR A 239 3.37 5.69 -18.00
CA THR A 239 3.03 6.79 -18.89
C THR A 239 1.55 6.73 -19.28
N PRO A 240 0.93 7.87 -19.64
CA PRO A 240 -0.50 7.89 -20.01
C PRO A 240 -0.88 6.94 -21.15
N ASP A 241 0.04 6.62 -22.04
CA ASP A 241 -0.13 5.69 -23.16
C ASP A 241 0.17 4.22 -22.79
N MET A 242 0.57 3.96 -21.52
CA MET A 242 0.94 2.64 -21.01
C MET A 242 2.18 2.02 -21.69
N SER A 243 2.95 2.75 -22.45
CA SER A 243 4.13 2.23 -23.16
C SER A 243 5.35 2.06 -22.27
N THR A 244 5.35 2.72 -21.11
CA THR A 244 6.49 2.73 -20.19
C THR A 244 6.01 2.64 -18.74
N LEU A 245 6.67 1.78 -17.96
CA LEU A 245 6.53 1.71 -16.50
C LEU A 245 7.82 2.20 -15.86
N PHE A 246 7.70 3.13 -14.93
CA PHE A 246 8.76 3.57 -14.03
C PHE A 246 8.57 2.89 -12.69
N VAL A 247 9.64 2.39 -12.10
CA VAL A 247 9.69 1.86 -10.73
C VAL A 247 10.97 2.31 -10.05
N ALA A 248 10.93 2.50 -8.74
CA ALA A 248 12.10 2.85 -7.95
C ALA A 248 12.61 1.63 -7.18
N VAL A 249 13.90 1.33 -7.32
CA VAL A 249 14.61 0.31 -6.55
C VAL A 249 15.44 1.02 -5.50
N GLN A 250 15.11 0.85 -4.21
CA GLN A 250 15.82 1.57 -3.15
C GLN A 250 16.71 0.65 -2.29
N HIS A 251 17.61 1.25 -1.56
CA HIS A 251 18.60 0.69 -0.61
C HIS A 251 19.15 -0.69 -0.95
N VAL A 252 19.56 -0.86 -2.19
CA VAL A 252 20.11 -2.11 -2.74
C VAL A 252 21.22 -2.69 -1.87
N ALA A 253 21.19 -4.01 -1.69
CA ALA A 253 22.18 -4.78 -0.90
C ALA A 253 22.21 -4.44 0.62
N THR A 254 21.08 -4.00 1.21
CA THR A 254 21.02 -3.66 2.64
C THR A 254 20.12 -4.60 3.44
N ASP A 255 18.89 -4.84 3.00
CA ASP A 255 17.88 -5.49 3.80
C ASP A 255 17.97 -7.01 3.83
N GLY A 256 18.23 -7.55 5.03
CA GLY A 256 18.24 -9.00 5.26
C GLY A 256 19.19 -9.80 4.37
N VAL A 257 20.23 -9.18 3.79
CA VAL A 257 21.15 -9.84 2.84
C VAL A 257 21.90 -11.02 3.45
N LYS A 258 22.10 -11.04 4.77
CA LYS A 258 22.73 -12.18 5.45
C LYS A 258 21.84 -13.43 5.51
N ASP A 259 20.55 -13.29 5.26
CA ASP A 259 19.61 -14.42 5.14
C ASP A 259 19.62 -15.01 3.73
N PHE A 260 20.35 -14.39 2.77
CA PHE A 260 20.40 -14.87 1.40
C PHE A 260 21.38 -16.04 1.27
N PRO A 261 20.91 -17.21 0.82
CA PRO A 261 21.75 -18.40 0.68
C PRO A 261 22.97 -18.16 -0.21
N GLY A 262 24.16 -18.46 0.30
CA GLY A 262 25.42 -18.25 -0.39
C GLY A 262 26.06 -16.88 -0.18
N PHE A 263 25.38 -15.95 0.49
CA PHE A 263 25.98 -14.69 0.94
C PHE A 263 26.26 -14.66 2.44
N GLU A 264 25.28 -14.85 3.31
CA GLU A 264 25.31 -15.12 4.77
C GLU A 264 26.31 -14.25 5.56
N ARG A 265 26.52 -13.01 5.18
CA ARG A 265 27.44 -12.05 5.81
C ARG A 265 26.93 -10.61 5.66
N GLU A 266 27.60 -9.68 6.31
CA GLU A 266 27.30 -8.25 6.15
C GLU A 266 27.71 -7.77 4.74
N SER A 267 26.91 -6.93 4.15
CA SER A 267 27.22 -6.24 2.89
C SER A 267 28.08 -5.00 3.20
N THR A 268 29.25 -4.91 2.58
CA THR A 268 30.15 -3.75 2.71
C THR A 268 30.50 -3.19 1.34
N PHE A 269 31.21 -2.07 1.30
CA PHE A 269 31.68 -1.52 0.02
C PHE A 269 32.66 -2.46 -0.68
N GLU A 270 33.55 -3.10 0.07
CA GLU A 270 34.57 -4.01 -0.45
C GLU A 270 33.96 -5.36 -0.88
N ASP A 271 32.93 -5.81 -0.16
CA ASP A 271 32.26 -7.10 -0.39
C ASP A 271 30.72 -6.93 -0.32
N PRO A 272 30.11 -6.26 -1.31
CA PRO A 272 28.67 -6.05 -1.33
C PRO A 272 27.91 -7.30 -1.79
N ALA A 273 26.65 -7.44 -1.34
CA ALA A 273 25.76 -8.52 -1.76
C ALA A 273 25.46 -8.49 -3.28
N THR A 274 25.50 -7.32 -3.87
CA THR A 274 25.43 -7.09 -5.32
C THR A 274 26.11 -5.77 -5.65
N ARG A 275 26.46 -5.55 -6.91
CA ARG A 275 26.93 -4.25 -7.44
C ARG A 275 25.93 -3.66 -8.44
N TRP A 276 24.69 -4.02 -8.29
CA TRP A 276 23.61 -3.46 -9.09
C TRP A 276 23.48 -1.94 -8.86
N PRO A 277 23.20 -1.09 -9.86
CA PRO A 277 22.90 -1.42 -11.26
C PRO A 277 24.11 -1.41 -12.20
N ASP A 278 25.25 -0.94 -11.75
CA ASP A 278 26.40 -0.67 -12.64
C ASP A 278 27.26 -1.92 -12.87
N PHE A 279 27.31 -2.84 -11.91
CA PHE A 279 28.21 -4.01 -11.90
C PHE A 279 29.68 -3.63 -12.08
N ASP A 280 30.07 -2.45 -11.59
CA ASP A 280 31.45 -1.92 -11.59
C ASP A 280 32.06 -2.09 -10.20
N GLU A 281 33.31 -2.61 -10.15
CA GLU A 281 34.03 -2.85 -8.88
C GLU A 281 34.32 -1.56 -8.10
N ASN A 282 34.35 -0.40 -8.77
CA ASN A 282 34.62 0.90 -8.16
C ASN A 282 33.34 1.63 -7.72
N MET A 283 32.16 1.06 -7.98
CA MET A 283 30.86 1.65 -7.61
C MET A 283 30.20 0.87 -6.50
N PRO A 284 29.59 1.55 -5.51
CA PRO A 284 28.74 0.88 -4.53
C PRO A 284 27.43 0.41 -5.18
N PRO A 285 26.72 -0.54 -4.56
CA PRO A 285 25.30 -0.73 -4.83
C PRO A 285 24.56 0.60 -4.62
N ARG A 286 23.61 0.93 -5.48
CA ARG A 286 22.92 2.22 -5.35
C ARG A 286 21.46 2.15 -5.82
N PRO A 287 20.57 2.95 -5.21
CA PRO A 287 19.19 3.06 -5.64
C PRO A 287 19.12 3.62 -7.06
N SER A 288 18.09 3.24 -7.80
CA SER A 288 17.90 3.68 -9.18
C SER A 288 16.43 3.64 -9.57
N VAL A 289 16.04 4.55 -10.45
CA VAL A 289 14.77 4.45 -11.16
C VAL A 289 14.99 3.55 -12.39
N VAL A 290 14.20 2.48 -12.46
CA VAL A 290 14.19 1.56 -13.60
C VAL A 290 13.06 1.95 -14.54
N VAL A 291 13.39 2.01 -15.84
CA VAL A 291 12.46 2.31 -16.92
C VAL A 291 12.21 1.03 -17.71
N ILE A 292 10.98 0.55 -17.72
CA ILE A 292 10.59 -0.71 -18.35
C ILE A 292 9.73 -0.39 -19.58
N THR A 293 10.13 -0.94 -20.74
CA THR A 293 9.39 -0.85 -21.98
C THR A 293 9.26 -2.23 -22.61
N LYS A 294 8.23 -2.44 -23.43
CA LYS A 294 8.05 -3.68 -24.18
C LYS A 294 8.98 -3.72 -25.39
N GLU A 295 9.69 -4.81 -25.59
CA GLU A 295 10.48 -5.03 -26.79
C GLU A 295 9.55 -4.95 -28.04
N GLY A 296 9.97 -4.14 -29.00
CA GLY A 296 9.14 -3.85 -30.18
C GLY A 296 8.05 -2.80 -29.98
N GLY A 297 7.94 -2.22 -28.75
CA GLY A 297 6.95 -1.19 -28.42
C GLY A 297 5.57 -1.74 -28.03
N GLY A 298 4.66 -0.83 -27.71
CA GLY A 298 3.29 -1.16 -27.31
C GLY A 298 3.08 -1.05 -25.79
N LYS A 299 1.85 -1.32 -25.35
CA LYS A 299 1.46 -1.22 -23.95
C LYS A 299 2.07 -2.33 -23.08
N ILE A 300 2.41 -1.99 -21.85
CA ILE A 300 2.82 -2.93 -20.83
C ILE A 300 1.58 -3.66 -20.27
N GLY A 301 1.72 -4.95 -20.01
CA GLY A 301 0.65 -5.77 -19.41
C GLY A 301 -0.39 -6.30 -20.41
N VAL A 302 -0.14 -6.13 -21.72
CA VAL A 302 -1.04 -6.67 -22.79
C VAL A 302 -0.24 -7.46 -23.82
#